data_66707f701aea9930953a94a33e8ad1bd
#
_entry.id   66707f701aea9930953a94a33e8ad1bd
#
_cell.length_a   1.000
_cell.length_b   1.000
_cell.length_c   1.000
_cell.angle_alpha   90.00
_cell.angle_beta   90.00
_cell.angle_gamma   90.00
#
_symmetry.space_group_name_H-M   'P 1'
#
loop_
_entity.id
_entity.type
_entity.pdbx_description
1 polymer ?
#
loop_
_entity_poly.entity_id
_entity_poly.type
_entity_poly.pdbx_seq_one_letter_code
_entity_poly.pdbx_strand_id
1 'polypeptide(L)'
;MAEFKQQGPVCIVSGLLDQQTVRSLWNDRSSILAPETAALQLAEIEYCDSAGVAFLLELVSIFAAKGISLKLVSPSEQLKKFITLYDLNDFFIEEAK
;
A
#
# COMPACT_ATOMS: atom_id res chain seq x y z
N MET A 1 5.37 -9.23 -9.96
CA MET A 1 4.51 -9.82 -8.96
C MET A 1 4.79 -9.22 -7.61
N ALA A 2 3.79 -8.99 -6.81
CA ALA A 2 3.97 -8.42 -5.48
C ALA A 2 3.65 -9.45 -4.42
N GLU A 3 4.30 -9.31 -3.26
CA GLU A 3 4.02 -10.16 -2.11
C GLU A 3 3.56 -9.30 -0.95
N PHE A 4 2.58 -9.81 -0.23
CA PHE A 4 2.05 -9.17 0.97
C PHE A 4 2.35 -10.09 2.15
N LYS A 5 3.37 -9.73 2.92
CA LYS A 5 3.83 -10.57 4.02
C LYS A 5 3.37 -9.99 5.35
N GLN A 6 2.43 -10.67 5.97
CA GLN A 6 1.85 -10.20 7.23
C GLN A 6 2.79 -10.50 8.38
N GLN A 7 3.07 -9.49 9.20
CA GLN A 7 3.86 -9.65 10.42
C GLN A 7 3.16 -8.87 11.53
N GLY A 8 2.27 -9.58 12.25
CA GLY A 8 1.47 -8.90 13.26
C GLY A 8 0.63 -7.80 12.63
N PRO A 9 0.65 -6.59 13.19
CA PRO A 9 -0.16 -5.50 12.65
C PRO A 9 0.47 -4.81 11.44
N VAL A 10 1.65 -5.26 10.99
CA VAL A 10 2.32 -4.66 9.84
C VAL A 10 2.36 -5.68 8.71
N CYS A 11 2.01 -5.22 7.51
CA CYS A 11 2.13 -6.04 6.31
C CYS A 11 3.21 -5.44 5.43
N ILE A 12 4.22 -6.25 5.10
CA ILE A 12 5.31 -5.80 4.23
C ILE A 12 4.94 -6.12 2.80
N VAL A 13 4.91 -5.08 1.97
CA VAL A 13 4.60 -5.22 0.55
C VAL A 13 5.91 -5.15 -0.22
N SER A 14 6.16 -6.12 -1.08
CA SER A 14 7.41 -6.16 -1.84
C SER A 14 7.14 -6.53 -3.28
N GLY A 15 8.13 -6.27 -4.15
CA GLY A 15 8.09 -6.68 -5.53
C GLY A 15 7.47 -5.63 -6.45
N LEU A 16 6.72 -6.09 -7.43
CA LEU A 16 6.18 -5.24 -8.49
C LEU A 16 4.69 -5.03 -8.28
N LEU A 17 4.31 -3.80 -8.00
CA LEU A 17 2.90 -3.45 -7.82
C LEU A 17 2.45 -2.63 -9.02
N ASP A 18 2.29 -3.31 -10.14
CA ASP A 18 1.94 -2.71 -11.41
C ASP A 18 0.49 -3.04 -11.80
N GLN A 19 0.06 -2.52 -12.93
CA GLN A 19 -1.31 -2.69 -13.40
C GLN A 19 -1.70 -4.16 -13.50
N GLN A 20 -0.81 -4.99 -14.02
CA GLN A 20 -1.12 -6.40 -14.19
C GLN A 20 -1.31 -7.09 -12.85
N THR A 21 -0.44 -6.79 -11.90
CA THR A 21 -0.53 -7.36 -10.55
C THR A 21 -1.81 -6.90 -9.87
N VAL A 22 -2.13 -5.61 -9.98
CA VAL A 22 -3.35 -5.07 -9.38
C VAL A 22 -4.58 -5.77 -9.95
N ARG A 23 -4.58 -5.99 -11.27
CA ARG A 23 -5.70 -6.66 -11.91
C ARG A 23 -5.93 -8.07 -11.33
N SER A 24 -4.84 -8.79 -11.06
CA SER A 24 -4.96 -10.13 -10.50
C SER A 24 -5.35 -10.13 -9.03
N LEU A 25 -5.06 -9.05 -8.29
CA LEU A 25 -5.35 -8.96 -6.88
C LEU A 25 -6.69 -8.29 -6.57
N TRP A 26 -7.29 -7.64 -7.57
CA TRP A 26 -8.42 -6.76 -7.33
C TRP A 26 -9.58 -7.46 -6.63
N ASN A 27 -9.91 -8.68 -7.05
CA ASN A 27 -11.06 -9.38 -6.50
C ASN A 27 -10.84 -9.79 -5.04
N ASP A 28 -9.59 -9.87 -4.60
CA ASP A 28 -9.25 -10.27 -3.24
C ASP A 28 -8.93 -9.09 -2.34
N ARG A 29 -9.13 -7.87 -2.80
CA ARG A 29 -8.66 -6.69 -2.07
C ARG A 29 -9.25 -6.55 -0.68
N SER A 30 -10.44 -7.09 -0.44
CA SER A 30 -11.05 -6.99 0.87
C SER A 30 -10.47 -7.99 1.88
N SER A 31 -9.78 -9.03 1.39
CA SER A 31 -9.27 -10.09 2.26
C SER A 31 -7.76 -10.26 2.19
N ILE A 32 -7.06 -9.41 1.41
CA ILE A 32 -5.63 -9.58 1.23
C ILE A 32 -4.83 -9.23 2.48
N LEU A 33 -5.39 -8.35 3.33
CA LEU A 33 -4.75 -7.96 4.58
C LEU A 33 -5.51 -8.55 5.76
N ALA A 34 -4.76 -8.94 6.81
CA ALA A 34 -5.38 -9.41 8.04
C ALA A 34 -6.19 -8.26 8.68
N PRO A 35 -7.30 -8.57 9.37
CA PRO A 35 -8.14 -7.51 9.97
C PRO A 35 -7.39 -6.63 10.97
N GLU A 36 -6.35 -7.15 11.61
CA GLU A 36 -5.60 -6.40 12.60
C GLU A 36 -4.51 -5.52 11.99
N THR A 37 -4.40 -5.48 10.67
CA THR A 37 -3.35 -4.70 10.02
C THR A 37 -3.53 -3.22 10.30
N ALA A 38 -2.46 -2.59 10.78
CA ALA A 38 -2.44 -1.16 11.08
C ALA A 38 -1.57 -0.37 10.13
N ALA A 39 -0.62 -1.02 9.46
CA ALA A 39 0.32 -0.33 8.59
C ALA A 39 0.79 -1.22 7.46
N LEU A 40 1.06 -0.60 6.31
CA LEU A 40 1.72 -1.24 5.18
C LEU A 40 3.12 -0.67 5.08
N GLN A 41 4.12 -1.55 5.12
CA GLN A 41 5.52 -1.17 4.93
C GLN A 41 5.84 -1.27 3.46
N LEU A 42 6.22 -0.15 2.84
CA LEU A 42 6.33 -0.06 1.38
C LEU A 42 7.76 0.06 0.87
N ALA A 43 8.75 0.00 1.77
CA ALA A 43 10.14 0.22 1.37
C ALA A 43 10.66 -0.85 0.40
N GLU A 44 10.05 -2.04 0.38
CA GLU A 44 10.53 -3.14 -0.44
C GLU A 44 9.80 -3.25 -1.79
N ILE A 45 8.95 -2.30 -2.12
CA ILE A 45 8.34 -2.27 -3.44
C ILE A 45 9.42 -1.85 -4.44
N GLU A 46 9.66 -2.70 -5.44
CA GLU A 46 10.70 -2.44 -6.45
C GLU A 46 10.18 -1.56 -7.58
N TYR A 47 8.89 -1.68 -7.90
CA TYR A 47 8.29 -0.90 -8.96
C TYR A 47 6.81 -0.73 -8.65
N CYS A 48 6.30 0.48 -8.91
CA CYS A 48 4.89 0.78 -8.69
C CYS A 48 4.46 1.80 -9.73
N ASP A 49 3.36 1.52 -10.43
CA ASP A 49 2.80 2.50 -11.35
C ASP A 49 1.55 3.13 -10.72
N SER A 50 0.84 3.95 -11.49
CA SER A 50 -0.33 4.65 -10.97
C SER A 50 -1.43 3.68 -10.52
N ALA A 51 -1.55 2.53 -11.19
CA ALA A 51 -2.53 1.53 -10.77
C ALA A 51 -2.15 0.95 -9.41
N GLY A 52 -0.85 0.76 -9.16
CA GLY A 52 -0.38 0.29 -7.86
C GLY A 52 -0.68 1.28 -6.75
N VAL A 53 -0.45 2.58 -7.03
CA VAL A 53 -0.78 3.61 -6.05
C VAL A 53 -2.27 3.59 -5.75
N ALA A 54 -3.09 3.49 -6.80
CA ALA A 54 -4.55 3.44 -6.62
C ALA A 54 -4.96 2.24 -5.78
N PHE A 55 -4.30 1.11 -5.97
CA PHE A 55 -4.60 -0.09 -5.20
C PHE A 55 -4.29 0.12 -3.71
N LEU A 56 -3.16 0.75 -3.41
CA LEU A 56 -2.82 1.04 -2.02
C LEU A 56 -3.85 1.96 -1.38
N LEU A 57 -4.31 2.97 -2.13
CA LEU A 57 -5.33 3.87 -1.62
C LEU A 57 -6.67 3.16 -1.45
N GLU A 58 -6.96 2.19 -2.31
CA GLU A 58 -8.17 1.39 -2.17
C GLU A 58 -8.14 0.60 -0.86
N LEU A 59 -6.98 0.03 -0.52
CA LEU A 59 -6.85 -0.68 0.75
C LEU A 59 -7.08 0.24 1.94
N VAL A 60 -6.54 1.46 1.86
CA VAL A 60 -6.78 2.46 2.91
C VAL A 60 -8.27 2.74 3.03
N SER A 61 -8.94 2.87 1.90
CA SER A 61 -10.37 3.16 1.87
C SER A 61 -11.20 2.03 2.48
N ILE A 62 -10.84 0.79 2.17
CA ILE A 62 -11.55 -0.38 2.71
C ILE A 62 -11.43 -0.40 4.24
N PHE A 63 -10.23 -0.13 4.76
CA PHE A 63 -10.02 -0.14 6.20
C PHE A 63 -10.72 1.05 6.86
N ALA A 64 -10.71 2.21 6.20
CA ALA A 64 -11.40 3.40 6.73
C ALA A 64 -12.89 3.14 6.89
N ALA A 65 -13.48 2.39 5.98
CA ALA A 65 -14.89 2.04 6.06
C ALA A 65 -15.19 1.19 7.30
N LYS A 66 -14.17 0.54 7.85
CA LYS A 66 -14.30 -0.24 9.08
C LYS A 66 -13.88 0.55 10.32
N GLY A 67 -13.59 1.83 10.15
CA GLY A 67 -13.14 2.67 11.26
C GLY A 67 -11.66 2.52 11.58
N ILE A 68 -10.88 1.95 10.67
CA ILE A 68 -9.45 1.70 10.90
C ILE A 68 -8.63 2.63 10.02
N SER A 69 -7.66 3.31 10.63
CA SER A 69 -6.76 4.20 9.91
C SER A 69 -5.51 3.41 9.49
N LEU A 70 -5.55 2.85 8.29
CA LEU A 70 -4.42 2.09 7.77
C LEU A 70 -3.34 3.06 7.32
N LYS A 71 -2.13 2.88 7.84
CA LYS A 71 -1.02 3.79 7.56
C LYS A 71 -0.13 3.21 6.47
N LEU A 72 0.33 4.07 5.57
CA LEU A 72 1.27 3.70 4.51
C LEU A 72 2.62 4.30 4.90
N VAL A 73 3.59 3.44 5.21
CA VAL A 73 4.86 3.90 5.76
C VAL A 73 6.04 3.53 4.86
N SER A 74 7.09 4.32 4.94
CA SER A 74 8.36 4.10 4.26
C SER A 74 8.21 3.92 2.75
N PRO A 75 7.58 4.85 2.05
CA PRO A 75 7.43 4.71 0.60
C PRO A 75 8.79 4.66 -0.09
N SER A 76 8.88 3.86 -1.16
CA SER A 76 10.08 3.79 -1.98
C SER A 76 10.32 5.13 -2.68
N GLU A 77 11.52 5.31 -3.27
CA GLU A 77 11.82 6.54 -3.99
C GLU A 77 10.84 6.78 -5.14
N GLN A 78 10.47 5.71 -5.85
CA GLN A 78 9.51 5.86 -6.93
C GLN A 78 8.14 6.28 -6.39
N LEU A 79 7.70 5.67 -5.30
CA LEU A 79 6.43 6.05 -4.69
C LEU A 79 6.43 7.49 -4.22
N LYS A 80 7.57 7.97 -3.70
CA LYS A 80 7.66 9.36 -3.28
C LYS A 80 7.40 10.31 -4.44
N LYS A 81 7.85 9.94 -5.64
CA LYS A 81 7.59 10.76 -6.82
C LYS A 81 6.10 10.82 -7.15
N PHE A 82 5.40 9.68 -7.04
CA PHE A 82 3.96 9.66 -7.24
C PHE A 82 3.24 10.48 -6.17
N ILE A 83 3.68 10.36 -4.92
CA ILE A 83 3.07 11.10 -3.82
C ILE A 83 3.15 12.61 -4.10
N THR A 84 4.32 13.07 -4.55
CA THR A 84 4.51 14.48 -4.86
C THR A 84 3.70 14.88 -6.10
N LEU A 85 3.74 14.07 -7.14
CA LEU A 85 3.10 14.41 -8.42
C LEU A 85 1.59 14.51 -8.28
N TYR A 86 0.98 13.63 -7.48
CA TYR A 86 -0.47 13.59 -7.34
C TYR A 86 -0.96 14.19 -6.02
N ASP A 87 -0.06 14.81 -5.27
CA ASP A 87 -0.40 15.51 -4.02
C ASP A 87 -1.09 14.56 -3.03
N LEU A 88 -0.45 13.42 -2.79
CA LEU A 88 -1.01 12.38 -1.94
C LEU A 88 -0.39 12.35 -0.55
N ASN A 89 0.23 13.43 -0.11
CA ASN A 89 0.96 13.45 1.16
C ASN A 89 0.09 13.09 2.35
N ASP A 90 -1.20 13.40 2.29
CA ASP A 90 -2.09 13.15 3.41
C ASP A 90 -2.32 11.65 3.66
N PHE A 91 -2.05 10.83 2.66
CA PHE A 91 -2.28 9.38 2.75
C PHE A 91 -1.05 8.61 3.18
N PHE A 92 0.12 9.22 3.13
CA PHE A 92 1.38 8.54 3.40
C PHE A 92 2.07 9.13 4.61
N ILE A 93 2.60 8.26 5.47
CA ILE A 93 3.37 8.68 6.62
C ILE A 93 4.80 8.27 6.38
N GLU A 94 5.71 9.27 6.37
CA GLU A 94 7.13 8.99 6.26
C GLU A 94 7.68 8.64 7.63
N GLU A 95 8.49 7.57 7.65
CA GLU A 95 9.17 7.20 8.87
C GLU A 95 10.09 8.31 9.28
N ALA A 96 9.95 8.76 10.47
CA ALA A 96 10.88 9.73 11.00
C ALA A 96 12.18 9.07 11.26
N LYS A 97 12.40 8.34 11.26
CA LYS A 97 13.61 7.82 11.61
C LYS A 97 14.10 7.12 11.53
#